data_7a65b89b1dc1e0b3d951a5e13828d56d
#
_entry.id   7a65b89b1dc1e0b3d951a5e13828d56d
#
_cell.length_a   1.000
_cell.length_b   1.000
_cell.length_c   1.000
_cell.angle_alpha   90.00
_cell.angle_beta   90.00
_cell.angle_gamma   90.00
#
_symmetry.space_group_name_H-M   'P 1'
#
loop_
_entity.id
_entity.type
_entity.pdbx_description
1 polymer ?
#
loop_
_entity_poly.entity_id
_entity_poly.type
_entity_poly.pdbx_seq_one_letter_code
_entity_poly.pdbx_strand_id
1 'polypeptide(L)'
;LVLKEVSQKQKNNTLTFLNGFVSNILSKIYDKEQTFTIRLDEQKSTVKVKFYVTEDNIEIEVKRPFVGKGGGKLSVLSLAIQIANMTAKGIKGSIFLDEATKMVDNSALKSLNAFLEEYARETNNQIFLISHQETPAEVTQIKLKKIGGETSYEV
;
A
#
# COMPACT_ATOMS: atom_id res chain seq x y z
N LEU A 1 10.89 -34.80 -3.63
CA LEU A 1 11.83 -33.87 -2.93
C LEU A 1 11.95 -32.56 -3.70
N VAL A 2 12.33 -32.57 -4.99
CA VAL A 2 12.59 -31.40 -5.83
C VAL A 2 11.42 -30.38 -5.85
N LEU A 3 10.17 -30.85 -6.00
CA LEU A 3 9.00 -29.95 -6.03
C LEU A 3 8.78 -29.19 -4.72
N LYS A 4 9.06 -29.81 -3.57
CA LYS A 4 8.97 -29.12 -2.26
C LYS A 4 10.04 -28.06 -2.12
N GLU A 5 11.25 -28.34 -2.56
CA GLU A 5 12.37 -27.37 -2.51
C GLU A 5 12.12 -26.16 -3.42
N VAL A 6 11.64 -26.42 -4.65
CA VAL A 6 11.27 -25.34 -5.60
C VAL A 6 10.15 -24.47 -5.02
N SER A 7 9.09 -25.09 -4.48
CA SER A 7 7.97 -24.36 -3.85
C SER A 7 8.44 -23.53 -2.66
N GLN A 8 9.31 -24.08 -1.80
CA GLN A 8 9.85 -23.35 -0.65
C GLN A 8 10.73 -22.16 -1.09
N LYS A 9 11.55 -22.35 -2.12
CA LYS A 9 12.39 -21.28 -2.69
C LYS A 9 11.54 -20.16 -3.27
N GLN A 10 10.48 -20.49 -4.03
CA GLN A 10 9.56 -19.49 -4.57
C GLN A 10 8.85 -18.71 -3.46
N LYS A 11 8.36 -19.42 -2.42
CA LYS A 11 7.74 -18.80 -1.24
C LYS A 11 8.70 -17.81 -0.57
N ASN A 12 9.93 -18.23 -0.32
CA ASN A 12 10.94 -17.37 0.32
C ASN A 12 11.26 -16.13 -0.53
N ASN A 13 11.45 -16.31 -1.85
CA ASN A 13 11.72 -15.20 -2.76
C ASN A 13 10.56 -14.19 -2.77
N THR A 14 9.32 -14.68 -2.80
CA THR A 14 8.13 -13.83 -2.76
C THR A 14 8.05 -13.05 -1.45
N LEU A 15 8.30 -13.70 -0.30
CA LEU A 15 8.31 -13.03 1.00
C LEU A 15 9.41 -11.99 1.09
N THR A 16 10.62 -12.30 0.62
CA THR A 16 11.74 -11.36 0.60
C THR A 16 11.40 -10.13 -0.25
N PHE A 17 10.84 -10.35 -1.45
CA PHE A 17 10.41 -9.26 -2.33
C PHE A 17 9.35 -8.39 -1.64
N LEU A 18 8.26 -8.99 -1.14
CA LEU A 18 7.16 -8.26 -0.49
C LEU A 18 7.65 -7.46 0.72
N ASN A 19 8.45 -8.09 1.58
CA ASN A 19 9.00 -7.43 2.76
C ASN A 19 9.86 -6.22 2.37
N GLY A 20 10.80 -6.39 1.44
CA GLY A 20 11.68 -5.30 0.99
C GLY A 20 10.92 -4.18 0.28
N PHE A 21 10.02 -4.53 -0.63
CA PHE A 21 9.25 -3.55 -1.39
C PHE A 21 8.34 -2.71 -0.49
N VAL A 22 7.58 -3.35 0.41
CA VAL A 22 6.69 -2.64 1.35
C VAL A 22 7.49 -1.79 2.35
N SER A 23 8.62 -2.30 2.87
CA SER A 23 9.52 -1.54 3.75
C SER A 23 10.02 -0.26 3.07
N ASN A 24 10.44 -0.36 1.82
CA ASN A 24 10.91 0.79 1.04
C ASN A 24 9.81 1.84 0.87
N ILE A 25 8.58 1.42 0.51
CA ILE A 25 7.44 2.35 0.40
C ILE A 25 7.16 3.05 1.72
N LEU A 26 7.08 2.31 2.83
CA LEU A 26 6.81 2.88 4.14
C LEU A 26 7.89 3.89 4.54
N SER A 27 9.17 3.53 4.37
CA SER A 27 10.30 4.40 4.70
C SER A 27 10.30 5.68 3.84
N LYS A 28 9.98 5.57 2.55
CA LYS A 28 9.87 6.71 1.63
C LYS A 28 8.72 7.66 2.01
N ILE A 29 7.55 7.10 2.38
CA ILE A 29 6.36 7.91 2.71
C ILE A 29 6.50 8.62 4.05
N TYR A 30 7.08 7.96 5.05
CA TYR A 30 7.20 8.51 6.40
C TYR A 30 8.55 9.18 6.69
N ASP A 31 9.44 9.23 5.69
CA ASP A 31 10.81 9.78 5.83
C ASP A 31 11.54 9.22 7.06
N LYS A 32 11.39 7.92 7.30
CA LYS A 32 11.91 7.23 8.47
C LYS A 32 12.12 5.76 8.15
N GLU A 33 13.21 5.19 8.64
CA GLU A 33 13.47 3.76 8.46
C GLU A 33 12.34 2.93 9.09
N GLN A 34 11.66 2.16 8.26
CA GLN A 34 10.61 1.23 8.66
C GLN A 34 10.82 -0.12 8.00
N THR A 35 10.69 -1.17 8.77
CA THR A 35 10.78 -2.55 8.26
C THR A 35 9.43 -3.23 8.35
N PHE A 36 8.96 -3.74 7.23
CA PHE A 36 7.77 -4.60 7.16
C PHE A 36 8.20 -6.06 7.07
N THR A 37 7.55 -6.92 7.84
CA THR A 37 7.86 -8.36 7.87
C THR A 37 6.59 -9.19 7.86
N ILE A 38 6.52 -10.14 6.92
CA ILE A 38 5.50 -11.18 6.88
C ILE A 38 6.08 -12.42 7.54
N ARG A 39 5.38 -12.95 8.57
CA ARG A 39 5.73 -14.24 9.21
C ARG A 39 4.62 -15.24 8.97
N LEU A 40 5.04 -16.46 8.62
CA LEU A 40 4.15 -17.59 8.43
C LEU A 40 4.30 -18.52 9.63
N ASP A 41 3.21 -18.71 10.34
CA ASP A 41 3.11 -19.62 11.48
C ASP A 41 2.39 -20.89 11.02
N GLU A 42 3.16 -21.93 10.74
CA GLU A 42 2.67 -23.21 10.21
C GLU A 42 2.23 -24.09 11.38
N GLN A 43 0.93 -24.26 11.56
CA GLN A 43 0.33 -25.17 12.52
C GLN A 43 -0.32 -26.35 11.78
N LYS A 44 0.11 -27.57 12.10
CA LYS A 44 -0.35 -28.89 11.55
C LYS A 44 -1.18 -28.91 10.26
N SER A 45 -2.29 -28.14 10.17
CA SER A 45 -3.19 -28.10 9.01
C SER A 45 -3.51 -26.68 8.53
N THR A 46 -3.02 -25.64 9.22
CA THR A 46 -3.32 -24.24 8.89
C THR A 46 -2.05 -23.41 8.88
N VAL A 47 -1.99 -22.46 7.93
CA VAL A 47 -0.93 -21.45 7.89
C VAL A 47 -1.54 -20.12 8.33
N LYS A 48 -1.05 -19.57 9.44
CA LYS A 48 -1.41 -18.22 9.88
C LYS A 48 -0.40 -17.23 9.33
N VAL A 49 -0.89 -16.19 8.68
CA VAL A 49 -0.06 -15.09 8.19
C VAL A 49 -0.12 -13.96 9.21
N LYS A 50 1.02 -13.51 9.68
CA LYS A 50 1.15 -12.37 10.59
C LYS A 50 1.98 -11.29 9.94
N PHE A 51 1.57 -10.05 10.14
CA PHE A 51 2.25 -8.86 9.62
C PHE A 51 2.84 -8.07 10.78
N TYR A 52 4.07 -7.60 10.61
CA TYR A 52 4.78 -6.79 11.58
C TYR A 52 5.33 -5.53 10.91
N VAL A 53 5.33 -4.43 11.65
CA VAL A 53 6.04 -3.21 11.26
C VAL A 53 7.01 -2.87 12.39
N THR A 54 8.27 -2.65 12.05
CA THR A 54 9.30 -2.20 12.98
C THR A 54 9.64 -0.74 12.69
N GLU A 55 9.59 0.09 13.71
CA GLU A 55 9.98 1.49 13.70
C GLU A 55 10.72 1.79 15.00
N ASP A 56 11.84 2.52 14.95
CA ASP A 56 12.68 2.83 16.12
C ASP A 56 13.07 1.60 16.95
N ASN A 57 13.36 0.48 16.29
CA ASN A 57 13.64 -0.83 16.92
C ASN A 57 12.46 -1.44 17.70
N ILE A 58 11.26 -0.89 17.57
CA ILE A 58 10.04 -1.43 18.18
C ILE A 58 9.25 -2.17 17.11
N GLU A 59 9.11 -3.49 17.29
CA GLU A 59 8.30 -4.32 16.40
C GLU A 59 6.86 -4.39 16.92
N ILE A 60 5.91 -4.10 16.03
CA ILE A 60 4.47 -4.09 16.34
C ILE A 60 3.76 -5.05 15.39
N GLU A 61 3.01 -6.01 15.94
CA GLU A 61 2.14 -6.89 15.16
C GLU A 61 0.91 -6.12 14.68
N VAL A 62 0.65 -6.16 13.37
CA VAL A 62 -0.54 -5.55 12.75
C VAL A 62 -1.75 -6.44 12.96
N LYS A 63 -2.62 -6.09 13.91
CA LYS A 63 -3.84 -6.85 14.27
C LYS A 63 -5.11 -6.10 13.90
N ARG A 64 -6.19 -6.82 13.64
CA ARG A 64 -7.53 -6.24 13.54
C ARG A 64 -8.32 -6.48 14.83
N PRO A 65 -9.10 -5.49 15.32
CA PRO A 65 -9.15 -4.10 14.88
C PRO A 65 -7.86 -3.37 15.27
N PHE A 66 -7.39 -2.47 14.43
CA PHE A 66 -6.25 -1.62 14.74
C PHE A 66 -6.69 -0.58 15.77
N VAL A 67 -6.54 -0.89 17.04
CA VAL A 67 -6.88 -0.01 18.16
C VAL A 67 -5.68 0.87 18.46
N GLY A 68 -5.70 2.13 17.99
CA GLY A 68 -4.64 3.10 18.30
C GLY A 68 -4.50 4.20 17.24
N LYS A 69 -3.61 5.16 17.48
CA LYS A 69 -3.33 6.37 16.69
C LYS A 69 -2.72 6.10 15.27
N GLY A 70 -3.08 5.04 14.59
CA GLY A 70 -2.38 4.57 13.40
C GLY A 70 -3.25 4.27 12.17
N GLY A 71 -4.47 4.80 12.08
CA GLY A 71 -5.36 4.55 10.93
C GLY A 71 -4.70 4.91 9.59
N GLY A 72 -3.97 6.01 9.54
CA GLY A 72 -3.22 6.43 8.35
C GLY A 72 -2.11 5.47 7.96
N LYS A 73 -1.31 5.00 8.92
CA LYS A 73 -0.26 4.01 8.65
C LYS A 73 -0.83 2.70 8.12
N LEU A 74 -1.97 2.26 8.64
CA LEU A 74 -2.63 1.04 8.16
C LEU A 74 -3.13 1.20 6.72
N SER A 75 -3.67 2.36 6.38
CA SER A 75 -4.11 2.67 5.01
C SER A 75 -2.92 2.62 4.04
N VAL A 76 -1.81 3.27 4.38
CA VAL A 76 -0.57 3.25 3.59
C VAL A 76 -0.01 1.82 3.48
N LEU A 77 0.05 1.08 4.59
CA LEU A 77 0.51 -0.31 4.59
C LEU A 77 -0.35 -1.21 3.70
N SER A 78 -1.67 -1.09 3.79
CA SER A 78 -2.60 -1.85 2.96
C SER A 78 -2.39 -1.58 1.48
N LEU A 79 -2.24 -0.31 1.11
CA LEU A 79 -1.96 0.12 -0.25
C LEU A 79 -0.60 -0.38 -0.73
N ALA A 80 0.45 -0.27 0.10
CA ALA A 80 1.79 -0.76 -0.22
C ALA A 80 1.80 -2.28 -0.49
N ILE A 81 1.08 -3.07 0.32
CA ILE A 81 0.94 -4.52 0.12
C ILE A 81 0.21 -4.83 -1.20
N GLN A 82 -0.85 -4.09 -1.52
CA GLN A 82 -1.60 -4.27 -2.78
C GLN A 82 -0.70 -3.98 -3.98
N ILE A 83 0.01 -2.86 -3.98
CA ILE A 83 0.93 -2.47 -5.05
C ILE A 83 2.07 -3.50 -5.17
N ALA A 84 2.67 -3.94 -4.05
CA ALA A 84 3.70 -4.96 -4.04
C ALA A 84 3.23 -6.27 -4.67
N ASN A 85 2.01 -6.71 -4.35
CA ASN A 85 1.42 -7.93 -4.91
C ASN A 85 1.13 -7.80 -6.43
N MET A 86 0.64 -6.64 -6.87
CA MET A 86 0.44 -6.37 -8.30
C MET A 86 1.77 -6.39 -9.05
N THR A 87 2.80 -5.73 -8.50
CA THR A 87 4.15 -5.69 -9.07
C THR A 87 4.77 -7.09 -9.14
N ALA A 88 4.68 -7.88 -8.06
CA ALA A 88 5.19 -9.25 -8.01
C ALA A 88 4.54 -10.18 -9.05
N LYS A 89 3.27 -9.94 -9.38
CA LYS A 89 2.52 -10.71 -10.37
C LYS A 89 2.60 -10.16 -11.79
N GLY A 90 3.27 -9.02 -11.99
CA GLY A 90 3.33 -8.35 -13.28
C GLY A 90 1.96 -7.87 -13.78
N ILE A 91 1.02 -7.60 -12.86
CA ILE A 91 -0.32 -7.12 -13.21
C ILE A 91 -0.21 -5.68 -13.69
N LYS A 92 -0.68 -5.44 -14.90
CA LYS A 92 -0.78 -4.10 -15.51
C LYS A 92 -2.24 -3.72 -15.69
N GLY A 93 -2.52 -2.42 -15.58
CA GLY A 93 -3.86 -1.88 -15.80
C GLY A 93 -4.17 -0.69 -14.91
N SER A 94 -5.44 -0.29 -14.92
CA SER A 94 -5.90 0.84 -14.10
C SER A 94 -6.11 0.40 -12.65
N ILE A 95 -5.64 1.25 -11.73
CA ILE A 95 -5.78 1.07 -10.29
C ILE A 95 -6.80 2.08 -9.79
N PHE A 96 -7.83 1.62 -9.10
CA PHE A 96 -8.87 2.48 -8.53
C PHE A 96 -8.72 2.50 -7.01
N LEU A 97 -8.52 3.69 -6.46
CA LEU A 97 -8.33 3.94 -5.04
C LEU A 97 -9.49 4.81 -4.54
N ASP A 98 -10.42 4.21 -3.82
CA ASP A 98 -11.58 4.90 -3.25
C ASP A 98 -11.29 5.26 -1.79
N GLU A 99 -11.20 6.56 -1.52
CA GLU A 99 -10.87 7.14 -0.20
C GLU A 99 -9.66 6.50 0.51
N ALA A 100 -8.75 5.89 -0.25
CA ALA A 100 -7.59 5.16 0.31
C ALA A 100 -6.65 6.04 1.16
N THR A 101 -6.71 7.35 0.96
CA THR A 101 -5.87 8.35 1.64
C THR A 101 -6.57 9.06 2.80
N LYS A 102 -7.86 8.82 3.04
CA LYS A 102 -8.70 9.56 3.98
C LYS A 102 -8.13 9.68 5.41
N MET A 103 -7.44 8.67 5.88
CA MET A 103 -6.89 8.62 7.25
C MET A 103 -5.39 9.00 7.29
N VAL A 104 -4.79 9.31 6.15
CA VAL A 104 -3.38 9.65 6.05
C VAL A 104 -3.19 11.12 6.44
N ASP A 105 -2.21 11.40 7.29
CA ASP A 105 -1.87 12.77 7.66
C ASP A 105 -1.26 13.55 6.49
N ASN A 106 -1.34 14.87 6.53
CA ASN A 106 -0.94 15.74 5.42
C ASN A 106 0.54 15.60 5.02
N SER A 107 1.42 15.29 5.96
CA SER A 107 2.85 15.12 5.67
C SER A 107 3.09 13.83 4.87
N ALA A 108 2.55 12.73 5.35
CA ALA A 108 2.62 11.45 4.67
C ALA A 108 1.82 11.42 3.36
N LEU A 109 0.70 12.17 3.29
CA LEU A 109 -0.11 12.28 2.08
C LEU A 109 0.67 12.84 0.89
N LYS A 110 1.47 13.88 1.12
CA LYS A 110 2.32 14.47 0.06
C LYS A 110 3.31 13.46 -0.49
N SER A 111 4.00 12.73 0.38
CA SER A 111 4.95 11.69 0.00
C SER A 111 4.27 10.50 -0.67
N LEU A 112 3.07 10.13 -0.20
CA LEU A 112 2.27 9.06 -0.81
C LEU A 112 1.83 9.42 -2.23
N ASN A 113 1.34 10.64 -2.45
CA ASN A 113 0.95 11.09 -3.78
C ASN A 113 2.14 11.10 -4.75
N ALA A 114 3.29 11.61 -4.31
CA ALA A 114 4.53 11.59 -5.10
C ALA A 114 4.96 10.14 -5.45
N PHE A 115 4.84 9.22 -4.49
CA PHE A 115 5.10 7.79 -4.73
C PHE A 115 4.14 7.19 -5.76
N LEU A 116 2.84 7.48 -5.66
CA LEU A 116 1.83 6.95 -6.58
C LEU A 116 2.05 7.46 -8.01
N GLU A 117 2.42 8.73 -8.17
CA GLU A 117 2.75 9.33 -9.46
C GLU A 117 3.99 8.67 -10.07
N GLU A 118 5.08 8.52 -9.30
CA GLU A 118 6.30 7.84 -9.71
C GLU A 118 6.01 6.39 -10.13
N TYR A 119 5.26 5.66 -9.31
CA TYR A 119 4.87 4.28 -9.59
C TYR A 119 4.05 4.16 -10.89
N ALA A 120 3.07 5.05 -11.08
CA ALA A 120 2.25 5.07 -12.30
C ALA A 120 3.12 5.28 -13.55
N ARG A 121 4.06 6.23 -13.48
CA ARG A 121 4.98 6.55 -14.58
C ARG A 121 5.93 5.39 -14.88
N GLU A 122 6.57 4.81 -13.86
CA GLU A 122 7.54 3.73 -14.04
C GLU A 122 6.93 2.43 -14.55
N THR A 123 5.72 2.12 -14.10
CA THR A 123 5.04 0.87 -14.47
C THR A 123 4.12 1.02 -15.68
N ASN A 124 3.90 2.25 -16.16
CA ASN A 124 2.91 2.60 -17.19
C ASN A 124 1.49 2.13 -16.79
N ASN A 125 1.17 2.23 -15.49
CA ASN A 125 -0.16 1.99 -14.96
C ASN A 125 -0.91 3.32 -14.81
N GLN A 126 -2.23 3.29 -14.95
CA GLN A 126 -3.08 4.43 -14.66
C GLN A 126 -3.68 4.30 -13.26
N ILE A 127 -3.62 5.38 -12.46
CA ILE A 127 -4.19 5.41 -11.11
C ILE A 127 -5.34 6.41 -11.07
N PHE A 128 -6.50 5.96 -10.63
CA PHE A 128 -7.67 6.79 -10.32
C PHE A 128 -7.81 6.86 -8.80
N LEU A 129 -7.65 8.07 -8.26
CA LEU A 129 -7.80 8.33 -6.83
C LEU A 129 -9.07 9.15 -6.59
N ILE A 130 -10.02 8.57 -5.87
CA ILE A 130 -11.21 9.26 -5.37
C ILE A 130 -10.88 9.76 -3.97
N SER A 131 -10.90 11.08 -3.78
CA SER A 131 -10.53 11.71 -2.51
C SER A 131 -11.30 13.00 -2.28
N HIS A 132 -11.56 13.31 -1.02
CA HIS A 132 -12.05 14.61 -0.57
C HIS A 132 -10.91 15.58 -0.20
N GLN A 133 -9.67 15.10 -0.25
CA GLN A 133 -8.47 15.88 0.06
C GLN A 133 -7.94 16.55 -1.22
N GLU A 134 -7.31 17.71 -1.04
CA GLU A 134 -6.62 18.37 -2.15
C GLU A 134 -5.47 17.50 -2.66
N THR A 135 -5.41 17.34 -3.97
CA THR A 135 -4.35 16.61 -4.66
C THR A 135 -3.31 17.59 -5.22
N PRO A 136 -2.05 17.14 -5.43
CA PRO A 136 -1.02 17.97 -6.06
C PRO A 136 -1.42 18.47 -7.45
N ALA A 137 -0.85 19.60 -7.87
CA ALA A 137 -1.20 20.30 -9.11
C ALA A 137 -0.83 19.55 -10.42
N GLU A 138 -0.03 18.49 -10.35
CA GLU A 138 0.50 17.80 -11.53
C GLU A 138 -0.37 16.63 -12.03
N VAL A 139 -1.56 16.45 -11.46
CA VAL A 139 -2.49 15.40 -11.87
C VAL A 139 -3.74 15.99 -12.50
N THR A 140 -4.33 15.28 -13.46
CA THR A 140 -5.64 15.64 -14.00
C THR A 140 -6.69 15.49 -12.90
N GLN A 141 -7.35 16.58 -12.52
CA GLN A 141 -8.39 16.59 -11.50
C GLN A 141 -9.76 16.69 -12.16
N ILE A 142 -10.66 15.79 -11.73
CA ILE A 142 -12.08 15.83 -12.11
C ILE A 142 -12.85 16.18 -10.85
N LYS A 143 -13.39 17.41 -10.75
CA LYS A 143 -14.17 17.87 -9.60
C LYS A 143 -15.65 17.58 -9.83
N LEU A 144 -16.24 16.79 -8.97
CA LEU A 144 -17.68 16.52 -8.97
C LEU A 144 -18.38 17.53 -8.06
N LYS A 145 -19.40 18.22 -8.60
CA LYS A 145 -20.27 19.17 -7.85
C LYS A 145 -21.70 18.72 -7.95
N LYS A 146 -22.43 18.78 -6.84
CA LYS A 146 -23.88 18.53 -6.81
C LYS A 146 -24.61 19.85 -6.57
N ILE A 147 -25.40 20.27 -7.56
CA ILE A 147 -26.18 21.52 -7.53
C ILE A 147 -27.63 21.16 -7.86
N GLY A 148 -28.59 21.48 -6.96
CA GLY A 148 -30.03 21.25 -7.19
C GLY A 148 -30.45 19.79 -7.41
N GLY A 149 -29.67 18.83 -6.94
CA GLY A 149 -29.91 17.39 -7.14
C GLY A 149 -29.23 16.79 -8.37
N GLU A 150 -28.69 17.60 -9.25
CA GLU A 150 -27.91 17.16 -10.42
C GLU A 150 -26.42 17.18 -10.14
N THR A 151 -25.70 16.20 -10.70
CA THR A 151 -24.23 16.11 -10.58
C THR A 151 -23.60 16.67 -11.86
N SER A 152 -22.74 17.65 -11.70
CA SER A 152 -21.90 18.19 -12.76
C SER A 152 -20.42 17.90 -12.49
N TYR A 153 -19.59 17.96 -13.51
CA TYR A 153 -18.14 17.79 -13.36
C TYR A 153 -17.38 18.93 -14.03
N GLU A 154 -16.18 19.16 -13.53
CA GLU A 154 -15.21 20.13 -14.04
C GLU A 154 -13.85 19.45 -14.12
N VAL A 155 -13.11 19.62 -15.22
CA VAL A 155 -11.77 19.04 -15.46
C VAL A 155 -10.72 20.13 -15.42
#